data_55bbbb9a41005c82f362dfde95e81b00
#
_entry.id   55bbbb9a41005c82f362dfde95e81b00
#
_cell.length_a   1.000
_cell.length_b   1.000
_cell.length_c   1.000
_cell.angle_alpha   90.00
_cell.angle_beta   90.00
_cell.angle_gamma   90.00
#
_symmetry.space_group_name_H-M   'P 1'
#
loop_
_entity.id
_entity.type
_entity.pdbx_description
1 polymer ?
#
loop_
_entity_poly.entity_id
_entity_poly.type
_entity_poly.pdbx_seq_one_letter_code
_entity_poly.pdbx_strand_id
1 'polypeptide(L)'
;MDELLLSKIRLEVIVELLTADRVPFSDLQRATQTTNGNLGAHLAKLVGADYIAEEKTFVNRRPQTRYSLTRRGRSAFVQHVRQMQALLKE
;
A
#
# COMPACT_ATOMS: atom_id res chain seq x y z
N MET A 1 -4.51 2.27 17.49
CA MET A 1 -3.71 2.28 16.26
C MET A 1 -4.36 1.43 15.19
N ASP A 2 -4.10 1.75 13.95
CA ASP A 2 -4.66 1.01 12.82
C ASP A 2 -3.88 -0.29 12.62
N GLU A 3 -4.52 -1.41 12.85
CA GLU A 3 -3.89 -2.72 12.75
C GLU A 3 -3.41 -3.03 11.33
N LEU A 4 -4.11 -2.52 10.31
CA LEU A 4 -3.69 -2.73 8.93
C LEU A 4 -2.31 -2.11 8.66
N LEU A 5 -1.99 -1.03 9.36
CA LEU A 5 -0.74 -0.30 9.17
C LEU A 5 0.36 -0.72 10.17
N LEU A 6 0.12 -1.75 10.98
CA LEU A 6 1.14 -2.31 11.85
C LEU A 6 2.03 -3.35 11.16
N SER A 7 1.83 -3.57 9.88
CA SER A 7 2.64 -4.46 9.06
C SER A 7 3.71 -3.65 8.32
N LYS A 8 4.96 -4.08 8.41
CA LYS A 8 6.06 -3.45 7.65
C LYS A 8 5.76 -3.46 6.15
N ILE A 9 5.29 -4.60 5.62
CA ILE A 9 5.00 -4.74 4.18
C ILE A 9 3.89 -3.75 3.77
N ARG A 10 2.80 -3.69 4.52
CA ARG A 10 1.69 -2.80 4.18
C ARG A 10 2.07 -1.33 4.31
N LEU A 11 2.88 -0.97 5.31
CA LEU A 11 3.40 0.40 5.42
C LEU A 11 4.29 0.75 4.23
N GLU A 12 5.17 -0.18 3.82
CA GLU A 12 6.03 0.06 2.65
C GLU A 12 5.21 0.27 1.38
N VAL A 13 4.12 -0.49 1.21
CA VAL A 13 3.20 -0.29 0.08
C VAL A 13 2.61 1.13 0.11
N ILE A 14 2.08 1.54 1.24
CA ILE A 14 1.48 2.88 1.36
C ILE A 14 2.51 3.97 1.06
N VAL A 15 3.73 3.84 1.58
CA VAL A 15 4.80 4.81 1.34
C VAL A 15 5.12 4.92 -0.15
N GLU A 16 5.22 3.78 -0.85
CA GLU A 16 5.45 3.80 -2.30
C GLU A 16 4.32 4.52 -3.03
N LEU A 17 3.08 4.33 -2.60
CA LEU A 17 1.92 4.96 -3.25
C LEU A 17 1.74 6.43 -2.90
N LEU A 18 2.44 6.93 -1.89
CA LEU A 18 2.43 8.36 -1.55
C LEU A 18 3.17 9.19 -2.59
N THR A 19 4.19 8.62 -3.22
CA THR A 19 5.10 9.36 -4.09
C THR A 19 4.93 9.03 -5.57
N ALA A 20 4.06 8.06 -5.91
CA ALA A 20 3.82 7.65 -7.28
C ALA A 20 2.32 7.46 -7.49
N ASP A 21 1.82 7.89 -8.65
CA ASP A 21 0.37 7.91 -8.91
C ASP A 21 -0.22 6.52 -9.08
N ARG A 22 0.39 5.71 -9.93
CA ARG A 22 -0.07 4.33 -10.20
C ARG A 22 1.15 3.43 -10.25
N VAL A 23 1.20 2.48 -9.34
CA VAL A 23 2.38 1.64 -9.17
C VAL A 23 2.05 0.20 -9.55
N PRO A 24 2.75 -0.39 -10.53
CA PRO A 24 2.55 -1.77 -10.90
C PRO A 24 2.91 -2.73 -9.76
N PHE A 25 2.25 -3.89 -9.76
CA PHE A 25 2.53 -4.96 -8.79
C PHE A 25 4.03 -5.29 -8.72
N SER A 26 4.69 -5.39 -9.89
CA SER A 26 6.12 -5.74 -9.94
C SER A 26 7.00 -4.71 -9.23
N ASP A 27 6.65 -3.43 -9.30
CA ASP A 27 7.40 -2.38 -8.62
C ASP A 27 7.21 -2.48 -7.10
N LEU A 28 5.99 -2.78 -6.65
CA LEU A 28 5.72 -2.98 -5.24
C LEU A 28 6.44 -4.22 -4.71
N GLN A 29 6.51 -5.28 -5.53
CA GLN A 29 7.22 -6.48 -5.16
C GLN A 29 8.71 -6.20 -4.95
N ARG A 30 9.33 -5.44 -5.86
CA ARG A 30 10.74 -5.06 -5.72
C ARG A 30 10.97 -4.17 -4.49
N ALA A 31 10.08 -3.22 -4.25
CA ALA A 31 10.23 -2.30 -3.12
C ALA A 31 10.10 -3.01 -1.78
N THR A 32 9.22 -4.00 -1.68
CA THR A 32 8.96 -4.72 -0.42
C THR A 32 9.84 -5.97 -0.25
N GLN A 33 10.42 -6.47 -1.33
CA GLN A 33 11.28 -7.66 -1.34
C GLN A 33 10.64 -8.89 -0.69
N THR A 34 9.31 -8.99 -0.75
CA THR A 34 8.59 -10.15 -0.28
C THR A 34 8.19 -11.04 -1.46
N THR A 35 7.59 -12.20 -1.19
CA THR A 35 7.10 -13.07 -2.25
C THR A 35 5.86 -12.49 -2.90
N ASN A 36 5.58 -12.88 -4.16
CA ASN A 36 4.38 -12.44 -4.85
C ASN A 36 3.10 -12.83 -4.10
N GLY A 37 3.06 -14.04 -3.58
CA GLY A 37 1.90 -14.51 -2.83
C GLY A 37 1.69 -13.73 -1.53
N ASN A 38 2.76 -13.45 -0.80
CA ASN A 38 2.69 -12.69 0.42
C ASN A 38 2.26 -11.24 0.15
N LEU A 39 2.85 -10.61 -0.87
CA LEU A 39 2.46 -9.27 -1.29
C LEU A 39 0.98 -9.23 -1.70
N GLY A 40 0.55 -10.20 -2.52
CA GLY A 40 -0.85 -10.27 -2.96
C GLY A 40 -1.83 -10.32 -1.80
N ALA A 41 -1.51 -11.07 -0.75
CA ALA A 41 -2.35 -11.17 0.44
C ALA A 41 -2.43 -9.82 1.17
N HIS A 42 -1.31 -9.11 1.30
CA HIS A 42 -1.29 -7.79 1.91
C HIS A 42 -2.06 -6.75 1.10
N LEU A 43 -1.90 -6.78 -0.23
CA LEU A 43 -2.61 -5.88 -1.13
C LEU A 43 -4.12 -6.11 -1.05
N ALA A 44 -4.55 -7.37 -0.99
CA ALA A 44 -5.97 -7.71 -0.87
C ALA A 44 -6.59 -7.11 0.39
N LYS A 45 -5.86 -7.14 1.50
CA LYS A 45 -6.33 -6.53 2.75
C LYS A 45 -6.49 -5.01 2.63
N LEU A 46 -5.53 -4.37 1.98
CA LEU A 46 -5.59 -2.91 1.79
C LEU A 46 -6.71 -2.51 0.82
N VAL A 47 -6.91 -3.28 -0.25
CA VAL A 47 -8.01 -3.05 -1.18
C VAL A 47 -9.34 -3.25 -0.47
N GLY A 48 -9.47 -4.32 0.32
CA GLY A 48 -10.70 -4.61 1.06
C GLY A 48 -11.07 -3.52 2.06
N ALA A 49 -10.09 -2.82 2.60
CA ALA A 49 -10.33 -1.70 3.52
C ALA A 49 -10.50 -0.36 2.79
N ASP A 50 -10.42 -0.36 1.47
CA ASP A 50 -10.49 0.85 0.63
C ASP A 50 -9.34 1.84 0.91
N TYR A 51 -8.18 1.32 1.31
CA TYR A 51 -6.98 2.15 1.50
C TYR A 51 -6.24 2.36 0.19
N ILE A 52 -6.33 1.39 -0.71
CA ILE A 52 -5.74 1.46 -2.04
C ILE A 52 -6.78 1.00 -3.06
N ALA A 53 -6.62 1.47 -4.28
CA ALA A 53 -7.44 1.06 -5.43
C ALA A 53 -6.60 0.18 -6.34
N GLU A 54 -7.22 -0.85 -6.90
CA GLU A 54 -6.59 -1.78 -7.83
C GLU A 54 -7.16 -1.55 -9.21
N GLU A 55 -6.28 -1.43 -10.20
CA GLU A 55 -6.67 -1.28 -11.60
C GLU A 55 -5.98 -2.35 -12.43
N LYS A 56 -6.75 -3.07 -13.22
CA LYS A 56 -6.22 -4.06 -14.16
C LYS A 56 -6.22 -3.46 -15.56
N THR A 57 -5.07 -3.50 -16.21
CA THR A 57 -4.88 -2.91 -17.53
C THR A 57 -3.97 -3.79 -18.37
N PHE A 58 -3.67 -3.34 -19.58
CA PHE A 58 -2.74 -4.00 -20.49
C PHE A 58 -1.63 -3.04 -20.88
N VAL A 59 -0.41 -3.54 -20.85
CA VAL A 59 0.77 -2.79 -21.32
C VAL A 59 1.50 -3.72 -22.28
N ASN A 60 1.66 -3.27 -23.55
CA ASN A 60 2.27 -4.07 -24.59
C ASN A 60 1.61 -5.44 -24.72
N ARG A 61 0.27 -5.48 -24.68
CA ARG A 61 -0.57 -6.68 -24.80
C ARG A 61 -0.42 -7.65 -23.62
N ARG A 62 0.21 -7.23 -22.53
CA ARG A 62 0.34 -8.05 -21.33
C ARG A 62 -0.52 -7.48 -20.21
N PRO A 63 -1.22 -8.33 -19.44
CA PRO A 63 -1.97 -7.85 -18.28
C PRO A 63 -1.03 -7.21 -17.27
N GLN A 64 -1.44 -6.09 -16.71
CA GLN A 64 -0.72 -5.44 -15.63
C GLN A 64 -1.71 -4.97 -14.58
N THR A 65 -1.41 -5.23 -13.32
CA THR A 65 -2.19 -4.71 -12.21
C THR A 65 -1.43 -3.54 -11.58
N ARG A 66 -2.12 -2.43 -11.42
CA ARG A 66 -1.56 -1.21 -10.83
C ARG A 66 -2.36 -0.83 -9.60
N TYR A 67 -1.71 -0.11 -8.70
CA TYR A 67 -2.30 0.31 -7.44
C TYR A 67 -2.12 1.79 -7.22
N SER A 68 -3.10 2.42 -6.59
CA SER A 68 -3.04 3.83 -6.23
C SER A 68 -3.58 4.01 -4.81
N LEU A 69 -3.12 5.07 -4.14
CA LEU A 69 -3.57 5.38 -2.80
C LEU A 69 -4.92 6.10 -2.88
N THR A 70 -5.89 5.66 -2.09
CA THR A 70 -7.17 6.35 -1.97
C THR A 70 -7.05 7.51 -0.99
N ARG A 71 -8.05 8.40 -1.00
CA ARG A 71 -8.14 9.45 0.00
C ARG A 71 -8.22 8.85 1.41
N ARG A 72 -8.98 7.77 1.56
CA ARG A 72 -9.12 7.06 2.84
C ARG A 72 -7.78 6.49 3.30
N GLY A 73 -7.02 5.87 2.40
CA GLY A 73 -5.71 5.33 2.73
C GLY A 73 -4.73 6.41 3.15
N ARG A 74 -4.74 7.54 2.45
CA ARG A 74 -3.89 8.68 2.81
C ARG A 74 -4.24 9.20 4.20
N SER A 75 -5.52 9.38 4.47
CA SER A 75 -6.00 9.85 5.77
C SER A 75 -5.62 8.88 6.89
N ALA A 76 -5.79 7.58 6.66
CA ALA A 76 -5.41 6.55 7.63
C ALA A 76 -3.92 6.57 7.92
N PHE A 77 -3.10 6.77 6.88
CA PHE A 77 -1.64 6.84 7.04
C PHE A 77 -1.24 8.07 7.89
N VAL A 78 -1.79 9.22 7.58
CA VAL A 78 -1.48 10.46 8.34
C VAL A 78 -1.85 10.27 9.81
N GLN A 79 -3.02 9.69 10.07
CA GLN A 79 -3.47 9.43 11.43
C GLN A 79 -2.54 8.46 12.17
N HIS A 80 -2.10 7.41 11.46
CA HIS A 80 -1.18 6.42 12.01
C HIS A 80 0.16 7.07 12.41
N VAL A 81 0.70 7.91 11.53
CA VAL A 81 1.96 8.63 11.80
C VAL A 81 1.81 9.52 13.02
N ARG A 82 0.70 10.25 13.13
CA ARG A 82 0.45 11.12 14.29
C ARG A 82 0.40 10.33 15.59
N GLN A 83 -0.24 9.16 15.57
CA GLN A 83 -0.32 8.29 16.74
C GLN A 83 1.06 7.78 17.14
N MET A 84 1.89 7.41 16.17
CA MET A 84 3.26 6.97 16.44
C MET A 84 4.10 8.10 17.01
N GLN A 85 3.98 9.31 16.46
CA GLN A 85 4.70 10.48 16.96
C GLN A 85 4.31 10.78 18.41
N ALA A 86 3.03 10.63 18.74
CA ALA A 86 2.56 10.86 20.10
C ALA A 86 3.22 9.89 21.09
N LEU A 87 3.44 8.64 20.69
CA LEU A 87 4.14 7.67 21.52
C LEU A 87 5.60 8.05 21.76
N LEU A 88 6.23 8.67 20.76
CA LEU A 88 7.64 9.06 20.88
C LEU A 88 7.85 10.28 21.77
N LYS A 89 6.81 11.03 22.07
CA LYS A 89 6.88 12.21 22.92
C LYS A 89 6.76 11.90 24.41
N GLU A 90 6.44 10.68 24.75
CA GLU A 90 6.28 10.26 26.15
C GLU A 90 7.59 10.25 26.95
#